data_a4b7ecaf7cef51ab2ab30b20ebe87719
#
_entry.id   a4b7ecaf7cef51ab2ab30b20ebe87719
#
_cell.length_a   1.000
_cell.length_b   1.000
_cell.length_c   1.000
_cell.angle_alpha   90.00
_cell.angle_beta   90.00
_cell.angle_gamma   90.00
#
_symmetry.space_group_name_H-M   'P 1'
#
loop_
_entity.id
_entity.type
_entity.pdbx_description
1 polymer ?
#
loop_
_entity_poly.entity_id
_entity_poly.type
_entity_poly.pdbx_seq_one_letter_code
_entity_poly.pdbx_strand_id
1 'polypeptide(L)'
;MALEPTASKAMIFSGLLGFLGAAIMFAGDLLLYAHWGEMPAVSEIVDSLLPGRKAVLLATTEQLQISGVLGPIAAVFYLFGAWHLYIKLNFYSRFWAAITAVLFAFSIIIAGAYHALWGMYGFVVQFANQQRSESLVLLDAAASYMTFVADTVTWLLGLAFLVIFVRVLLAKTDYPRWIVFLNPLILLFVGGPLLATLATNMAVPYGALTVGTYFNVVMMVFFLASIFSPIRKR
;
A
#
# COMPACT_ATOMS: atom_id res chain seq x y z
N MET A 1 14.80 -32.09 -4.93
CA MET A 1 15.43 -31.37 -6.06
C MET A 1 15.77 -29.96 -5.55
N ALA A 2 17.04 -29.63 -5.35
CA ALA A 2 17.44 -28.28 -4.98
C ALA A 2 17.09 -27.35 -6.16
N LEU A 3 16.53 -26.14 -5.89
CA LEU A 3 16.38 -25.14 -6.94
C LEU A 3 17.75 -24.88 -7.55
N GLU A 4 17.77 -24.72 -8.88
CA GLU A 4 18.97 -24.24 -9.53
C GLU A 4 19.41 -22.91 -8.89
N PRO A 5 20.72 -22.67 -8.74
CA PRO A 5 21.23 -21.43 -8.12
C PRO A 5 20.69 -20.14 -8.78
N THR A 6 20.36 -20.21 -10.07
CA THR A 6 19.74 -19.13 -10.85
C THR A 6 18.33 -18.79 -10.40
N ALA A 7 17.48 -19.81 -10.14
CA ALA A 7 16.11 -19.60 -9.67
C ALA A 7 16.08 -18.98 -8.26
N SER A 8 17.01 -19.36 -7.39
CA SER A 8 17.17 -18.76 -6.04
C SER A 8 17.56 -17.28 -6.13
N LYS A 9 18.48 -16.92 -7.03
CA LYS A 9 18.89 -15.51 -7.23
C LYS A 9 17.76 -14.65 -7.78
N ALA A 10 17.00 -15.14 -8.78
CA ALA A 10 15.86 -14.42 -9.34
C ALA A 10 14.78 -14.15 -8.29
N MET A 11 14.51 -15.12 -7.41
CA MET A 11 13.55 -14.99 -6.32
C MET A 11 13.99 -13.93 -5.30
N ILE A 12 15.26 -13.96 -4.86
CA ILE A 12 15.77 -12.96 -3.92
C ILE A 12 15.72 -11.57 -4.55
N PHE A 13 16.22 -11.44 -5.79
CA PHE A 13 16.26 -10.17 -6.50
C PHE A 13 14.85 -9.57 -6.68
N SER A 14 13.89 -10.37 -7.15
CA SER A 14 12.52 -9.89 -7.34
C SER A 14 11.84 -9.50 -6.02
N GLY A 15 12.11 -10.22 -4.94
CA GLY A 15 11.62 -9.88 -3.60
C GLY A 15 12.22 -8.58 -3.06
N LEU A 16 13.54 -8.36 -3.26
CA LEU A 16 14.20 -7.11 -2.90
C LEU A 16 13.65 -5.91 -3.68
N LEU A 17 13.36 -6.08 -4.97
CA LEU A 17 12.72 -5.02 -5.77
C LEU A 17 11.28 -4.77 -5.28
N GLY A 18 10.51 -5.80 -4.91
CA GLY A 18 9.21 -5.62 -4.28
C GLY A 18 9.27 -4.86 -2.97
N PHE A 19 10.26 -5.17 -2.12
CA PHE A 19 10.55 -4.41 -0.91
C PHE A 19 10.90 -2.94 -1.22
N LEU A 20 11.75 -2.70 -2.22
CA LEU A 20 12.11 -1.35 -2.64
C LEU A 20 10.89 -0.57 -3.13
N GLY A 21 9.95 -1.22 -3.86
CA GLY A 21 8.67 -0.62 -4.23
C GLY A 21 7.88 -0.15 -3.01
N ALA A 22 7.81 -1.00 -1.97
CA ALA A 22 7.15 -0.63 -0.71
C ALA A 22 7.85 0.55 -0.01
N ALA A 23 9.17 0.56 -0.01
CA ALA A 23 9.95 1.65 0.60
C ALA A 23 9.79 2.98 -0.14
N ILE A 24 9.76 2.96 -1.48
CA ILE A 24 9.52 4.16 -2.29
C ILE A 24 8.10 4.69 -2.05
N MET A 25 7.08 3.82 -2.03
CA MET A 25 5.71 4.23 -1.76
C MET A 25 5.57 4.79 -0.33
N PHE A 26 6.22 4.16 0.65
CA PHE A 26 6.31 4.68 2.02
C PHE A 26 6.93 6.09 2.08
N ALA A 27 8.00 6.33 1.33
CA ALA A 27 8.59 7.67 1.23
C ALA A 27 7.61 8.68 0.62
N GLY A 28 6.82 8.28 -0.38
CA GLY A 28 5.73 9.09 -0.92
C GLY A 28 4.68 9.45 0.12
N ASP A 29 4.26 8.47 0.95
CA ASP A 29 3.33 8.71 2.05
C ASP A 29 3.90 9.68 3.09
N LEU A 30 5.20 9.58 3.40
CA LEU A 30 5.83 10.54 4.32
C LEU A 30 5.76 11.97 3.80
N LEU A 31 5.90 12.17 2.48
CA LEU A 31 5.76 13.51 1.87
C LEU A 31 4.32 14.03 1.94
N LEU A 32 3.32 13.15 1.97
CA LEU A 32 1.91 13.55 2.11
C LEU A 32 1.50 13.82 3.55
N TYR A 33 2.05 13.10 4.53
CA TYR A 33 1.48 13.05 5.88
C TYR A 33 2.46 13.42 7.00
N ALA A 34 3.77 13.44 6.77
CA ALA A 34 4.77 13.71 7.81
C ALA A 34 5.06 15.22 7.95
N HIS A 35 4.04 16.01 8.25
CA HIS A 35 4.19 17.46 8.41
C HIS A 35 4.03 17.87 9.87
N TRP A 36 4.94 18.72 10.32
CA TRP A 36 4.99 19.26 11.67
C TRP A 36 4.62 20.74 11.62
N GLY A 37 3.49 21.10 12.18
CA GLY A 37 3.05 22.49 12.21
C GLY A 37 1.65 22.61 12.82
N GLU A 38 1.23 23.84 13.03
CA GLU A 38 -0.15 24.11 13.44
C GLU A 38 -1.09 23.84 12.25
N MET A 39 -2.11 23.03 12.49
CA MET A 39 -3.13 22.79 11.49
C MET A 39 -3.88 24.09 11.16
N PRO A 40 -4.05 24.41 9.89
CA PRO A 40 -4.93 25.52 9.51
C PRO A 40 -6.36 25.21 9.98
N ALA A 41 -7.15 26.26 10.18
CA ALA A 41 -8.58 26.10 10.46
C ALA A 41 -9.23 25.28 9.31
N VAL A 42 -9.84 24.18 9.65
CA VAL A 42 -10.48 23.25 8.70
C VAL A 42 -11.99 23.41 8.80
N SER A 43 -12.67 23.58 7.66
CA SER A 43 -14.13 23.57 7.66
C SER A 43 -14.66 22.18 8.00
N GLU A 44 -15.81 22.10 8.68
CA GLU A 44 -16.45 20.83 9.05
C GLU A 44 -16.63 19.89 7.85
N ILE A 45 -16.93 20.44 6.66
CA ILE A 45 -17.12 19.66 5.44
C ILE A 45 -15.79 19.07 4.98
N VAL A 46 -14.70 19.85 4.92
CA VAL A 46 -13.37 19.37 4.55
C VAL A 46 -12.91 18.33 5.58
N ASP A 47 -13.20 18.53 6.86
CA ASP A 47 -12.86 17.59 7.90
C ASP A 47 -13.56 16.24 7.74
N SER A 48 -14.84 16.25 7.39
CA SER A 48 -15.62 15.02 7.16
C SER A 48 -15.14 14.20 5.97
N LEU A 49 -14.57 14.87 4.95
CA LEU A 49 -14.05 14.23 3.73
C LEU A 49 -12.60 13.73 3.86
N LEU A 50 -11.88 14.13 4.92
CA LEU A 50 -10.47 13.81 5.15
C LEU A 50 -10.21 13.15 6.51
N PRO A 51 -10.95 12.13 6.92
CA PRO A 51 -10.73 11.51 8.22
C PRO A 51 -9.29 10.95 8.33
N GLY A 52 -8.53 11.44 9.31
CA GLY A 52 -7.15 11.00 9.57
C GLY A 52 -6.10 11.48 8.54
N ARG A 53 -6.46 12.32 7.57
CA ARG A 53 -5.56 12.75 6.48
C ARG A 53 -5.41 14.27 6.38
N LYS A 54 -5.80 15.01 7.39
CA LYS A 54 -5.70 16.49 7.44
C LYS A 54 -4.27 17.00 7.20
N ALA A 55 -3.25 16.19 7.51
CA ALA A 55 -1.86 16.58 7.35
C ALA A 55 -1.51 17.00 5.89
N VAL A 56 -2.28 16.52 4.88
CA VAL A 56 -2.08 16.94 3.48
C VAL A 56 -2.28 18.44 3.27
N LEU A 57 -3.01 19.11 4.18
CA LEU A 57 -3.18 20.58 4.14
C LEU A 57 -1.87 21.33 4.43
N LEU A 58 -0.92 20.68 5.10
CA LEU A 58 0.40 21.23 5.42
C LEU A 58 1.45 20.91 4.35
N ALA A 59 1.15 20.01 3.42
CA ALA A 59 2.07 19.63 2.36
C ALA A 59 2.33 20.82 1.41
N THR A 60 3.59 21.05 1.05
CA THR A 60 3.94 22.03 0.03
C THR A 60 3.58 21.52 -1.37
N THR A 61 3.46 22.44 -2.33
CA THR A 61 3.27 22.08 -3.75
C THR A 61 4.30 21.07 -4.23
N GLU A 62 5.56 21.25 -3.89
CA GLU A 62 6.66 20.36 -4.28
C GLU A 62 6.49 18.95 -3.64
N GLN A 63 6.12 18.88 -2.38
CA GLN A 63 5.87 17.62 -1.70
C GLN A 63 4.72 16.85 -2.33
N LEU A 64 3.63 17.51 -2.69
CA LEU A 64 2.50 16.92 -3.41
C LEU A 64 2.92 16.38 -4.79
N GLN A 65 3.72 17.13 -5.54
CA GLN A 65 4.20 16.74 -6.86
C GLN A 65 5.14 15.53 -6.77
N ILE A 66 6.15 15.59 -5.89
CA ILE A 66 7.11 14.50 -5.71
C ILE A 66 6.40 13.23 -5.24
N SER A 67 5.55 13.35 -4.22
CA SER A 67 4.76 12.22 -3.72
C SER A 67 3.94 11.58 -4.84
N GLY A 68 3.24 12.38 -5.64
CA GLY A 68 2.45 11.88 -6.76
C GLY A 68 3.28 11.07 -7.77
N VAL A 69 4.51 11.49 -8.06
CA VAL A 69 5.42 10.79 -8.99
C VAL A 69 5.99 9.51 -8.38
N LEU A 70 6.24 9.49 -7.08
CA LEU A 70 6.77 8.30 -6.41
C LEU A 70 5.82 7.09 -6.48
N GLY A 71 4.52 7.31 -6.57
CA GLY A 71 3.53 6.22 -6.71
C GLY A 71 3.74 5.35 -7.94
N PRO A 72 3.69 5.90 -9.16
CA PRO A 72 4.00 5.15 -10.39
C PRO A 72 5.39 4.51 -10.39
N ILE A 73 6.41 5.20 -9.87
CA ILE A 73 7.76 4.64 -9.75
C ILE A 73 7.75 3.41 -8.82
N ALA A 74 7.14 3.52 -7.66
CA ALA A 74 7.00 2.41 -6.72
C ALA A 74 6.27 1.22 -7.36
N ALA A 75 5.20 1.49 -8.13
CA ALA A 75 4.45 0.45 -8.82
C ALA A 75 5.33 -0.39 -9.76
N VAL A 76 6.26 0.22 -10.49
CA VAL A 76 7.22 -0.51 -11.35
C VAL A 76 8.04 -1.51 -10.53
N PHE A 77 8.56 -1.10 -9.37
CA PHE A 77 9.32 -1.99 -8.49
C PHE A 77 8.43 -3.08 -7.87
N TYR A 78 7.22 -2.75 -7.49
CA TYR A 78 6.25 -3.70 -6.96
C TYR A 78 5.84 -4.78 -7.99
N LEU A 79 5.90 -4.50 -9.29
CA LEU A 79 5.66 -5.53 -10.32
C LEU A 79 6.68 -6.67 -10.25
N PHE A 80 7.93 -6.38 -9.85
CA PHE A 80 8.89 -7.44 -9.52
C PHE A 80 8.46 -8.21 -8.26
N GLY A 81 7.80 -7.57 -7.32
CA GLY A 81 7.14 -8.22 -6.19
C GLY A 81 6.05 -9.21 -6.65
N ALA A 82 5.24 -8.85 -7.65
CA ALA A 82 4.28 -9.78 -8.27
C ALA A 82 4.98 -11.01 -8.86
N TRP A 83 6.12 -10.79 -9.54
CA TRP A 83 6.96 -11.88 -10.05
C TRP A 83 7.52 -12.76 -8.93
N HIS A 84 7.95 -12.15 -7.81
CA HIS A 84 8.37 -12.89 -6.62
C HIS A 84 7.28 -13.81 -6.07
N LEU A 85 6.04 -13.30 -5.96
CA LEU A 85 4.90 -14.09 -5.53
C LEU A 85 4.61 -15.25 -6.48
N TYR A 86 4.70 -14.99 -7.80
CA TYR A 86 4.57 -16.05 -8.80
C TYR A 86 5.59 -17.17 -8.58
N ILE A 87 6.88 -16.84 -8.42
CA ILE A 87 7.94 -17.83 -8.18
C ILE A 87 7.64 -18.67 -6.93
N LYS A 88 7.26 -18.03 -5.83
CA LYS A 88 6.97 -18.70 -4.54
C LYS A 88 5.77 -19.64 -4.60
N LEU A 89 4.80 -19.37 -5.43
CA LEU A 89 3.56 -20.16 -5.54
C LEU A 89 3.58 -21.18 -6.69
N ASN A 90 4.39 -20.93 -7.73
CA ASN A 90 4.38 -21.67 -8.98
C ASN A 90 4.73 -23.17 -8.81
N PHE A 91 5.54 -23.51 -7.82
CA PHE A 91 5.99 -24.88 -7.59
C PHE A 91 4.83 -25.87 -7.38
N TYR A 92 3.73 -25.45 -6.75
CA TYR A 92 2.58 -26.30 -6.49
C TYR A 92 1.44 -26.13 -7.49
N SER A 93 1.31 -24.96 -8.11
CA SER A 93 0.26 -24.68 -9.08
C SER A 93 0.53 -23.41 -9.85
N ARG A 94 0.78 -23.56 -11.15
CA ARG A 94 0.95 -22.42 -12.07
C ARG A 94 -0.29 -21.53 -12.13
N PHE A 95 -1.46 -22.15 -12.07
CA PHE A 95 -2.74 -21.44 -12.13
C PHE A 95 -2.90 -20.46 -10.95
N TRP A 96 -2.77 -20.94 -9.72
CA TRP A 96 -2.90 -20.10 -8.53
C TRP A 96 -1.77 -19.07 -8.41
N ALA A 97 -0.56 -19.43 -8.83
CA ALA A 97 0.55 -18.50 -8.89
C ALA A 97 0.27 -17.34 -9.86
N ALA A 98 -0.24 -17.66 -11.06
CA ALA A 98 -0.59 -16.65 -12.07
C ALA A 98 -1.73 -15.75 -11.60
N ILE A 99 -2.82 -16.31 -11.04
CA ILE A 99 -3.94 -15.53 -10.49
C ILE A 99 -3.43 -14.55 -9.42
N THR A 100 -2.66 -15.06 -8.45
CA THR A 100 -2.14 -14.21 -7.37
C THR A 100 -1.26 -13.08 -7.91
N ALA A 101 -0.34 -13.40 -8.80
CA ALA A 101 0.57 -12.41 -9.39
C ALA A 101 -0.19 -11.36 -10.22
N VAL A 102 -1.19 -11.78 -11.00
CA VAL A 102 -2.01 -10.87 -11.81
C VAL A 102 -2.86 -9.97 -10.92
N LEU A 103 -3.56 -10.51 -9.93
CA LEU A 103 -4.35 -9.70 -8.98
C LEU A 103 -3.49 -8.67 -8.26
N PHE A 104 -2.32 -9.10 -7.76
CA PHE A 104 -1.37 -8.21 -7.11
C PHE A 104 -0.85 -7.14 -8.08
N ALA A 105 -0.42 -7.52 -9.29
CA ALA A 105 0.10 -6.58 -10.29
C ALA A 105 -0.96 -5.53 -10.69
N PHE A 106 -2.20 -5.94 -10.97
CA PHE A 106 -3.29 -5.01 -11.27
C PHE A 106 -3.56 -4.06 -10.12
N SER A 107 -3.63 -4.58 -8.90
CA SER A 107 -3.82 -3.75 -7.72
C SER A 107 -2.70 -2.70 -7.58
N ILE A 108 -1.45 -3.09 -7.77
CA ILE A 108 -0.31 -2.17 -7.62
C ILE A 108 -0.25 -1.13 -8.74
N ILE A 109 -0.64 -1.48 -9.98
CA ILE A 109 -0.75 -0.49 -11.06
C ILE A 109 -1.79 0.57 -10.70
N ILE A 110 -2.96 0.15 -10.22
CA ILE A 110 -4.02 1.06 -9.79
C ILE A 110 -3.59 1.85 -8.56
N ALA A 111 -2.88 1.23 -7.59
CA ALA A 111 -2.35 1.91 -6.41
C ALA A 111 -1.31 2.98 -6.76
N GLY A 112 -0.44 2.72 -7.75
CA GLY A 112 0.50 3.73 -8.26
C GLY A 112 -0.23 4.92 -8.89
N ALA A 113 -1.27 4.67 -9.68
CA ALA A 113 -2.12 5.73 -10.22
C ALA A 113 -2.89 6.48 -9.12
N TYR A 114 -3.43 5.76 -8.15
CA TYR A 114 -4.08 6.34 -6.97
C TYR A 114 -3.15 7.28 -6.20
N HIS A 115 -1.90 6.89 -6.01
CA HIS A 115 -0.93 7.73 -5.34
C HIS A 115 -0.60 8.98 -6.16
N ALA A 116 -0.53 8.88 -7.51
CA ALA A 116 -0.39 10.05 -8.37
C ALA A 116 -1.60 11.00 -8.25
N LEU A 117 -2.80 10.44 -8.14
CA LEU A 117 -4.02 11.22 -7.91
C LEU A 117 -4.01 11.94 -6.54
N TRP A 118 -3.35 11.38 -5.51
CA TRP A 118 -3.19 12.06 -4.22
C TRP A 118 -2.44 13.38 -4.33
N GLY A 119 -1.42 13.46 -5.20
CA GLY A 119 -0.76 14.74 -5.49
C GLY A 119 -1.74 15.80 -5.98
N MET A 120 -2.59 15.44 -6.96
CA MET A 120 -3.61 16.36 -7.47
C MET A 120 -4.75 16.61 -6.47
N TYR A 121 -5.21 15.57 -5.78
CA TYR A 121 -6.23 15.69 -4.75
C TYR A 121 -5.81 16.63 -3.62
N GLY A 122 -4.53 16.60 -3.22
CA GLY A 122 -3.98 17.51 -2.23
C GLY A 122 -4.17 19.00 -2.62
N PHE A 123 -3.96 19.35 -3.89
CA PHE A 123 -4.25 20.69 -4.39
C PHE A 123 -5.73 21.05 -4.31
N VAL A 124 -6.61 20.11 -4.70
CA VAL A 124 -8.07 20.33 -4.62
C VAL A 124 -8.50 20.57 -3.18
N VAL A 125 -7.97 19.79 -2.22
CA VAL A 125 -8.24 19.93 -0.79
C VAL A 125 -7.77 21.28 -0.26
N GLN A 126 -6.52 21.66 -0.57
CA GLN A 126 -5.97 22.95 -0.13
C GLN A 126 -6.76 24.13 -0.68
N PHE A 127 -7.13 24.06 -1.96
CA PHE A 127 -7.97 25.08 -2.60
C PHE A 127 -9.36 25.17 -1.97
N ALA A 128 -10.02 24.04 -1.76
CA ALA A 128 -11.35 23.97 -1.13
C ALA A 128 -11.34 24.50 0.31
N ASN A 129 -10.27 24.30 1.06
CA ASN A 129 -10.13 24.83 2.42
C ASN A 129 -9.99 26.37 2.44
N GLN A 130 -9.51 26.98 1.36
CA GLN A 130 -9.35 28.44 1.23
C GLN A 130 -10.61 29.12 0.68
N GLN A 131 -11.36 28.49 -0.24
CA GLN A 131 -12.51 29.05 -0.94
C GLN A 131 -13.80 28.29 -0.60
N ARG A 132 -14.74 28.96 0.06
CA ARG A 132 -15.79 28.38 0.89
C ARG A 132 -17.01 27.74 0.21
N SER A 133 -17.31 27.84 -1.07
CA SER A 133 -18.60 27.30 -1.58
C SER A 133 -18.54 26.52 -2.90
N GLU A 134 -17.95 27.05 -3.94
CA GLU A 134 -18.01 26.41 -5.28
C GLU A 134 -17.06 25.20 -5.41
N SER A 135 -15.97 25.17 -4.65
CA SER A 135 -14.99 24.10 -4.66
C SER A 135 -15.43 22.84 -3.90
N LEU A 136 -16.48 22.91 -3.07
CA LEU A 136 -16.95 21.78 -2.28
C LEU A 136 -17.56 20.67 -3.15
N VAL A 137 -18.25 21.02 -4.24
CA VAL A 137 -18.81 20.02 -5.18
C VAL A 137 -17.67 19.25 -5.85
N LEU A 138 -16.61 19.94 -6.25
CA LEU A 138 -15.44 19.29 -6.85
C LEU A 138 -14.71 18.42 -5.83
N LEU A 139 -14.59 18.88 -4.57
CA LEU A 139 -13.96 18.13 -3.51
C LEU A 139 -14.73 16.83 -3.20
N ASP A 140 -16.06 16.90 -3.09
CA ASP A 140 -16.91 15.74 -2.84
C ASP A 140 -16.81 14.72 -3.98
N ALA A 141 -16.89 15.17 -5.22
CA ALA A 141 -16.71 14.31 -6.40
C ALA A 141 -15.33 13.66 -6.43
N ALA A 142 -14.27 14.42 -6.13
CA ALA A 142 -12.91 13.92 -6.08
C ALA A 142 -12.72 12.92 -4.92
N ALA A 143 -13.27 13.20 -3.73
CA ALA A 143 -13.24 12.30 -2.59
C ALA A 143 -13.95 10.97 -2.89
N SER A 144 -15.12 11.03 -3.51
CA SER A 144 -15.88 9.85 -3.94
C SER A 144 -15.08 8.99 -4.93
N TYR A 145 -14.46 9.63 -5.93
CA TYR A 145 -13.61 8.91 -6.90
C TYR A 145 -12.38 8.30 -6.23
N MET A 146 -11.70 9.02 -5.34
CA MET A 146 -10.56 8.51 -4.58
C MET A 146 -10.94 7.30 -3.73
N THR A 147 -12.12 7.32 -3.10
CA THR A 147 -12.65 6.18 -2.33
C THR A 147 -12.89 4.98 -3.24
N PHE A 148 -13.53 5.16 -4.38
CA PHE A 148 -13.77 4.07 -5.34
C PHE A 148 -12.46 3.42 -5.81
N VAL A 149 -11.44 4.23 -6.11
CA VAL A 149 -10.12 3.69 -6.52
C VAL A 149 -9.45 2.95 -5.36
N ALA A 150 -9.50 3.50 -4.13
CA ALA A 150 -8.96 2.85 -2.94
C ALA A 150 -9.62 1.50 -2.65
N ASP A 151 -10.94 1.43 -2.75
CA ASP A 151 -11.71 0.20 -2.57
C ASP A 151 -11.33 -0.84 -3.62
N THR A 152 -11.18 -0.44 -4.88
CA THR A 152 -10.73 -1.33 -5.97
C THR A 152 -9.36 -1.93 -5.66
N VAL A 153 -8.39 -1.11 -5.24
CA VAL A 153 -7.05 -1.57 -4.82
C VAL A 153 -7.17 -2.56 -3.67
N THR A 154 -7.97 -2.22 -2.65
CA THR A 154 -8.14 -3.02 -1.44
C THR A 154 -8.73 -4.40 -1.75
N TRP A 155 -9.77 -4.46 -2.59
CA TRP A 155 -10.38 -5.73 -2.99
C TRP A 155 -9.42 -6.62 -3.79
N LEU A 156 -8.72 -6.06 -4.77
CA LEU A 156 -7.76 -6.83 -5.58
C LEU A 156 -6.59 -7.37 -4.74
N LEU A 157 -6.04 -6.55 -3.85
CA LEU A 157 -5.00 -6.97 -2.91
C LEU A 157 -5.52 -8.00 -1.92
N GLY A 158 -6.70 -7.76 -1.36
CA GLY A 158 -7.34 -8.68 -0.43
C GLY A 158 -7.51 -10.07 -1.05
N LEU A 159 -7.99 -10.15 -2.29
CA LEU A 159 -8.12 -11.42 -3.02
C LEU A 159 -6.76 -12.08 -3.27
N ALA A 160 -5.73 -11.31 -3.67
CA ALA A 160 -4.40 -11.86 -3.90
C ALA A 160 -3.82 -12.48 -2.61
N PHE A 161 -3.90 -11.75 -1.48
CA PHE A 161 -3.40 -12.23 -0.20
C PHE A 161 -4.28 -13.30 0.45
N LEU A 162 -5.57 -13.33 0.16
CA LEU A 162 -6.45 -14.45 0.55
C LEU A 162 -6.02 -15.76 -0.13
N VAL A 163 -5.69 -15.72 -1.41
CA VAL A 163 -5.16 -16.90 -2.11
C VAL A 163 -3.86 -17.37 -1.45
N ILE A 164 -2.93 -16.46 -1.16
CA ILE A 164 -1.68 -16.81 -0.45
C ILE A 164 -2.01 -17.44 0.91
N PHE A 165 -2.87 -16.79 1.70
CA PHE A 165 -3.27 -17.25 3.02
C PHE A 165 -3.79 -18.71 2.99
N VAL A 166 -4.79 -18.96 2.13
CA VAL A 166 -5.39 -20.30 2.00
C VAL A 166 -4.35 -21.32 1.53
N ARG A 167 -3.52 -20.96 0.56
CA ARG A 167 -2.49 -21.85 0.03
C ARG A 167 -1.43 -22.20 1.07
N VAL A 168 -1.04 -21.25 1.92
CA VAL A 168 -0.10 -21.49 3.03
C VAL A 168 -0.70 -22.41 4.08
N LEU A 169 -1.95 -22.17 4.49
CA LEU A 169 -2.67 -23.04 5.44
C LEU A 169 -2.76 -24.47 4.94
N LEU A 170 -3.06 -24.67 3.66
CA LEU A 170 -3.13 -25.98 3.03
C LEU A 170 -1.75 -26.61 2.76
N ALA A 171 -0.66 -25.96 3.17
CA ALA A 171 0.72 -26.37 2.89
C ALA A 171 1.00 -26.62 1.38
N LYS A 172 0.32 -25.88 0.50
CA LYS A 172 0.46 -25.93 -0.97
C LYS A 172 1.28 -24.74 -1.51
N THR A 173 2.34 -24.35 -0.78
CA THR A 173 3.30 -23.31 -1.12
C THR A 173 4.67 -23.65 -0.56
N ASP A 174 5.70 -22.94 -1.03
CA ASP A 174 7.04 -23.00 -0.40
C ASP A 174 7.14 -22.13 0.87
N TYR A 175 6.10 -21.37 1.19
CA TYR A 175 6.07 -20.63 2.44
C TYR A 175 5.96 -21.53 3.66
N PRO A 176 6.73 -21.26 4.73
CA PRO A 176 6.50 -21.90 6.01
C PRO A 176 5.17 -21.42 6.61
N ARG A 177 4.53 -22.27 7.43
CA ARG A 177 3.20 -21.95 7.98
C ARG A 177 3.16 -20.67 8.80
N TRP A 178 4.26 -20.31 9.48
CA TRP A 178 4.31 -19.09 10.29
C TRP A 178 4.13 -17.80 9.48
N ILE A 179 4.40 -17.81 8.17
CA ILE A 179 4.21 -16.61 7.32
C ILE A 179 2.74 -16.18 7.23
N VAL A 180 1.80 -17.04 7.62
CA VAL A 180 0.38 -16.70 7.75
C VAL A 180 0.21 -15.47 8.66
N PHE A 181 0.94 -15.40 9.77
CA PHE A 181 0.87 -14.29 10.72
C PHE A 181 1.42 -12.98 10.16
N LEU A 182 2.28 -13.04 9.16
CA LEU A 182 2.82 -11.87 8.44
C LEU A 182 2.11 -11.66 7.08
N ASN A 183 1.05 -12.40 6.80
CA ASN A 183 0.25 -12.17 5.61
C ASN A 183 -0.38 -10.77 5.70
N PRO A 184 -0.23 -9.92 4.66
CA PRO A 184 -0.79 -8.58 4.66
C PRO A 184 -2.29 -8.54 4.96
N LEU A 185 -3.07 -9.56 4.56
CA LEU A 185 -4.48 -9.65 4.91
C LEU A 185 -4.69 -9.64 6.43
N ILE A 186 -3.93 -10.48 7.17
CA ILE A 186 -4.03 -10.55 8.64
C ILE A 186 -3.55 -9.26 9.28
N LEU A 187 -2.40 -8.75 8.85
CA LEU A 187 -1.84 -7.53 9.43
C LEU A 187 -2.75 -6.32 9.18
N LEU A 188 -3.39 -6.21 8.01
CA LEU A 188 -4.31 -5.12 7.72
C LEU A 188 -5.63 -5.26 8.48
N PHE A 189 -6.21 -6.47 8.57
CA PHE A 189 -7.49 -6.67 9.28
C PHE A 189 -7.36 -6.58 10.80
N VAL A 190 -6.25 -7.04 11.37
CA VAL A 190 -6.04 -7.03 12.82
C VAL A 190 -5.34 -5.74 13.26
N GLY A 191 -4.28 -5.36 12.55
CA GLY A 191 -3.48 -4.18 12.88
C GLY A 191 -4.13 -2.87 12.46
N GLY A 192 -4.84 -2.85 11.32
CA GLY A 192 -5.47 -1.64 10.79
C GLY A 192 -6.46 -0.99 11.76
N PRO A 193 -7.46 -1.71 12.30
CA PRO A 193 -8.38 -1.14 13.29
C PRO A 193 -7.69 -0.67 14.57
N LEU A 194 -6.70 -1.43 15.05
CA LEU A 194 -5.91 -1.03 16.21
C LEU A 194 -5.18 0.28 15.97
N LEU A 195 -4.52 0.40 14.81
CA LEU A 195 -3.79 1.60 14.44
C LEU A 195 -4.72 2.77 14.16
N ALA A 196 -5.89 2.55 13.56
CA ALA A 196 -6.90 3.60 13.40
C ALA A 196 -7.35 4.15 14.75
N THR A 197 -7.60 3.27 15.75
CA THR A 197 -7.94 3.67 17.11
C THR A 197 -6.82 4.45 17.79
N LEU A 198 -5.57 4.03 17.60
CA LEU A 198 -4.41 4.76 18.12
C LEU A 198 -4.25 6.11 17.42
N ALA A 199 -4.42 6.15 16.10
CA ALA A 199 -4.28 7.36 15.29
C ALA A 199 -5.30 8.45 15.69
N THR A 200 -6.53 8.08 16.05
CA THR A 200 -7.54 9.05 16.52
C THR A 200 -7.18 9.70 17.85
N ASN A 201 -6.33 9.06 18.66
CA ASN A 201 -5.86 9.56 19.94
C ASN A 201 -4.48 10.23 19.88
N MET A 202 -3.84 10.22 18.71
CA MET A 202 -2.52 10.82 18.51
C MET A 202 -2.66 12.20 17.87
N ALA A 203 -1.77 13.12 18.28
CA ALA A 203 -1.68 14.42 17.63
C ALA A 203 -1.23 14.27 16.17
N VAL A 204 -1.71 15.14 15.27
CA VAL A 204 -1.16 15.30 13.93
C VAL A 204 0.31 15.77 14.08
N PRO A 205 1.26 15.21 13.33
CA PRO A 205 1.10 14.32 12.19
C PRO A 205 1.12 12.81 12.52
N TYR A 206 1.34 12.40 13.75
CA TYR A 206 1.51 10.99 14.11
C TYR A 206 0.33 10.12 13.68
N GLY A 207 -0.92 10.58 13.90
CA GLY A 207 -2.10 9.86 13.46
C GLY A 207 -2.15 9.70 11.94
N ALA A 208 -1.82 10.75 11.21
CA ALA A 208 -1.79 10.72 9.75
C ALA A 208 -0.71 9.77 9.22
N LEU A 209 0.49 9.77 9.82
CA LEU A 209 1.56 8.83 9.50
C LEU A 209 1.11 7.38 9.69
N THR A 210 0.47 7.09 10.83
CA THR A 210 0.02 5.74 11.15
C THR A 210 -0.97 5.22 10.10
N VAL A 211 -1.95 6.01 9.69
CA VAL A 211 -2.97 5.63 8.71
C VAL A 211 -2.41 5.59 7.28
N GLY A 212 -1.62 6.60 6.90
CA GLY A 212 -1.12 6.75 5.54
C GLY A 212 -0.04 5.72 5.17
N THR A 213 0.86 5.42 6.11
CA THR A 213 2.08 4.65 5.83
C THR A 213 1.98 3.16 6.16
N TYR A 214 1.00 2.76 6.97
CA TYR A 214 0.91 1.41 7.53
C TYR A 214 0.91 0.31 6.48
N PHE A 215 0.16 0.50 5.41
CA PHE A 215 0.09 -0.49 4.33
C PHE A 215 1.48 -0.82 3.77
N ASN A 216 2.28 0.19 3.48
CA ASN A 216 3.59 0.01 2.89
C ASN A 216 4.59 -0.61 3.88
N VAL A 217 4.46 -0.32 5.19
CA VAL A 217 5.23 -1.01 6.24
C VAL A 217 4.88 -2.50 6.26
N VAL A 218 3.60 -2.85 6.21
CA VAL A 218 3.15 -4.26 6.14
C VAL A 218 3.75 -4.97 4.92
N MET A 219 3.77 -4.30 3.76
CA MET A 219 4.35 -4.86 2.54
C MET A 219 5.86 -5.04 2.64
N MET A 220 6.59 -4.08 3.23
CA MET A 220 8.02 -4.23 3.50
C MET A 220 8.31 -5.45 4.37
N VAL A 221 7.59 -5.59 5.49
CA VAL A 221 7.72 -6.73 6.41
C VAL A 221 7.42 -8.05 5.70
N PHE A 222 6.35 -8.09 4.91
CA PHE A 222 5.97 -9.29 4.16
C PHE A 222 7.03 -9.70 3.14
N PHE A 223 7.55 -8.77 2.32
CA PHE A 223 8.59 -9.09 1.34
C PHE A 223 9.88 -9.54 2.00
N LEU A 224 10.33 -8.88 3.07
CA LEU A 224 11.49 -9.33 3.84
C LEU A 224 11.29 -10.75 4.38
N ALA A 225 10.18 -11.01 5.05
CA ALA A 225 9.87 -12.34 5.56
C ALA A 225 9.80 -13.38 4.43
N SER A 226 9.26 -13.00 3.29
CA SER A 226 9.15 -13.86 2.11
C SER A 226 10.52 -14.22 1.52
N ILE A 227 11.45 -13.25 1.43
CA ILE A 227 12.82 -13.48 0.93
C ILE A 227 13.57 -14.45 1.83
N PHE A 228 13.50 -14.23 3.16
CA PHE A 228 14.22 -15.04 4.14
C PHE A 228 13.51 -16.35 4.49
N SER A 229 12.28 -16.56 4.02
CA SER A 229 11.59 -17.83 4.25
C SER A 229 12.27 -18.96 3.46
N PRO A 230 12.68 -20.04 4.14
CA PRO A 230 13.37 -21.14 3.47
C PRO A 230 12.46 -21.79 2.43
N ILE A 231 13.04 -22.10 1.28
CA ILE A 231 12.38 -22.98 0.30
C ILE A 231 12.37 -24.39 0.90
N ARG A 232 11.21 -24.98 1.02
CA ARG A 232 11.10 -26.36 1.52
C ARG A 232 11.86 -27.29 0.59
N LYS A 233 12.98 -27.86 1.08
CA LYS A 233 13.59 -29.03 0.46
C LYS A 233 12.61 -30.19 0.60
N ARG A 234 12.16 -30.75 -0.48
CA ARG A 234 11.50 -32.05 -0.51
C ARG A 234 12.52 -33.15 -0.67
#